data_b72de8bd7c2bc06e739c41b54c0e1a4b
#
_entry.id   b72de8bd7c2bc06e739c41b54c0e1a4b
#
_cell.length_a   1.000
_cell.length_b   1.000
_cell.length_c   1.000
_cell.angle_alpha   90.00
_cell.angle_beta   90.00
_cell.angle_gamma   90.00
#
_symmetry.space_group_name_H-M   'P 1'
#
loop_
_entity.id
_entity.type
_entity.pdbx_description
1 polymer ?
#
loop_
_entity_poly.entity_id
_entity_poly.type
_entity_poly.pdbx_seq_one_letter_code
_entity_poly.pdbx_strand_id
1 'polypeptide(L)'
;VENDQFLQNQHFLILGLAKSGYAAASILHDKGIYVAVNDQKPFEENEPAQKLSEKGIEVVCGEHPVSLFDQHQITVLIKNPGIPYENIMVQEAEKRGIPVWTEIELAYYLTNAKFIGITGSNGKTTTTTLIYEMLKADSQKALIAGNIGTVASEVAYHADGDEWIVTELSSFQLMGTHAFRPEISLILNVFDAHLDYHHTRENYEKAKQKVYLHQVASDKAIVNQDDETVVRLAEAGKAEIIPFSVSKTLEQGAYVKDGMIMFSGEAIIPLEEVVLPGAHNLENILAAIAVVKTAGASSEAVKKVLTSFTGVKHRLQYVTTVKDRKFYNDSKATNILATSKALSAFDKPVILLAGGLDRGNGFDDLKPYMKHVKAVLTFGQTAPKLEKLGNEMGIQHVKRVDNVEQAVSAAFALSNEGDVILLSPACASWDQFKTFEERGDMFIDAVHMLK
;
A
#
# COMPACT_ATOMS: atom_id res chain seq x y z
N VAL A 1 6.09 -29.71 3.25
CA VAL A 1 6.12 -30.97 2.48
C VAL A 1 4.91 -31.08 1.56
N GLU A 2 3.67 -30.91 2.07
CA GLU A 2 2.45 -31.02 1.24
C GLU A 2 2.32 -29.92 0.19
N ASN A 3 2.64 -28.67 0.54
CA ASN A 3 2.60 -27.53 -0.36
C ASN A 3 3.64 -27.67 -1.50
N ASP A 4 4.85 -28.10 -1.20
CA ASP A 4 5.89 -28.33 -2.23
C ASP A 4 5.47 -29.42 -3.21
N GLN A 5 4.91 -30.52 -2.72
CA GLN A 5 4.44 -31.61 -3.57
C GLN A 5 3.26 -31.18 -4.45
N PHE A 6 2.39 -30.30 -3.93
CA PHE A 6 1.32 -29.73 -4.74
C PHE A 6 1.86 -28.88 -5.88
N LEU A 7 2.81 -27.97 -5.60
CA LEU A 7 3.40 -27.09 -6.61
C LEU A 7 4.17 -27.88 -7.69
N GLN A 8 4.91 -28.94 -7.29
CA GLN A 8 5.69 -29.78 -8.21
C GLN A 8 4.83 -30.50 -9.26
N ASN A 9 3.54 -30.72 -8.98
CA ASN A 9 2.61 -31.36 -9.90
C ASN A 9 1.87 -30.37 -10.82
N GLN A 10 2.22 -29.08 -10.77
CA GLN A 10 1.57 -28.04 -11.58
C GLN A 10 2.47 -27.60 -12.73
N HIS A 11 1.82 -27.16 -13.82
CA HIS A 11 2.42 -26.43 -14.92
C HIS A 11 1.88 -25.00 -14.93
N PHE A 12 2.75 -24.04 -14.71
CA PHE A 12 2.38 -22.66 -14.57
C PHE A 12 2.54 -21.85 -15.85
N LEU A 13 1.57 -21.01 -16.15
CA LEU A 13 1.69 -19.92 -17.11
C LEU A 13 1.67 -18.59 -16.35
N ILE A 14 2.71 -17.79 -16.51
CA ILE A 14 2.76 -16.44 -15.94
C ILE A 14 2.28 -15.45 -16.99
N LEU A 15 1.27 -14.65 -16.66
CA LEU A 15 0.73 -13.61 -17.53
C LEU A 15 1.12 -12.22 -17.02
N GLY A 16 2.02 -11.56 -17.75
CA GLY A 16 2.56 -10.24 -17.46
C GLY A 16 3.82 -10.27 -16.59
N LEU A 17 4.84 -9.53 -17.02
CA LEU A 17 6.19 -9.47 -16.43
C LEU A 17 6.48 -8.15 -15.68
N ALA A 18 5.49 -7.62 -14.95
CA ALA A 18 5.81 -6.66 -13.89
C ALA A 18 6.50 -7.40 -12.73
N LYS A 19 6.87 -6.68 -11.66
CA LYS A 19 7.65 -7.25 -10.54
C LYS A 19 7.13 -8.58 -10.02
N SER A 20 5.81 -8.72 -9.83
CA SER A 20 5.19 -9.93 -9.29
C SER A 20 5.26 -11.14 -10.25
N GLY A 21 5.06 -10.92 -11.55
CA GLY A 21 5.17 -11.99 -12.54
C GLY A 21 6.61 -12.46 -12.74
N TYR A 22 7.56 -11.53 -12.77
CA TYR A 22 8.98 -11.86 -12.85
C TYR A 22 9.45 -12.68 -11.64
N ALA A 23 9.06 -12.27 -10.42
CA ALA A 23 9.38 -12.98 -9.19
C ALA A 23 8.79 -14.40 -9.20
N ALA A 24 7.50 -14.54 -9.52
CA ALA A 24 6.83 -15.82 -9.58
C ALA A 24 7.52 -16.79 -10.59
N ALA A 25 7.81 -16.29 -11.81
CA ALA A 25 8.49 -17.10 -12.84
C ALA A 25 9.89 -17.56 -12.38
N SER A 26 10.70 -16.66 -11.82
CA SER A 26 12.02 -16.98 -11.32
C SER A 26 12.00 -18.02 -10.20
N ILE A 27 11.13 -17.85 -9.21
CA ILE A 27 11.01 -18.75 -8.05
C ILE A 27 10.56 -20.14 -8.49
N LEU A 28 9.54 -20.23 -9.35
CA LEU A 28 9.07 -21.52 -9.86
C LEU A 28 10.18 -22.26 -10.62
N HIS A 29 10.90 -21.54 -11.48
CA HIS A 29 12.04 -22.12 -12.21
C HIS A 29 13.16 -22.59 -11.27
N ASP A 30 13.55 -21.76 -10.29
CA ASP A 30 14.62 -22.08 -9.33
C ASP A 30 14.23 -23.29 -8.44
N LYS A 31 12.95 -23.55 -8.25
CA LYS A 31 12.40 -24.77 -7.59
C LYS A 31 12.28 -25.97 -8.54
N GLY A 32 12.64 -25.84 -9.81
CA GLY A 32 12.51 -26.90 -10.81
C GLY A 32 11.05 -27.21 -11.20
N ILE A 33 10.14 -26.26 -10.99
CA ILE A 33 8.71 -26.37 -11.35
C ILE A 33 8.52 -25.82 -12.76
N TYR A 34 7.71 -26.52 -13.57
CA TYR A 34 7.46 -26.08 -14.94
C TYR A 34 6.78 -24.72 -14.99
N VAL A 35 7.35 -23.79 -15.73
CA VAL A 35 6.83 -22.45 -15.93
C VAL A 35 7.10 -21.95 -17.35
N ALA A 36 6.06 -21.41 -17.98
CA ALA A 36 6.12 -20.62 -19.20
C ALA A 36 5.59 -19.22 -18.92
N VAL A 37 5.96 -18.26 -19.75
CA VAL A 37 5.64 -16.84 -19.55
C VAL A 37 5.02 -16.25 -20.80
N ASN A 38 3.99 -15.43 -20.63
CA ASN A 38 3.39 -14.63 -21.68
C ASN A 38 3.29 -13.15 -21.26
N ASP A 39 3.78 -12.27 -22.12
CA ASP A 39 3.67 -10.81 -21.92
C ASP A 39 3.33 -10.10 -23.23
N GLN A 40 2.50 -9.06 -23.16
CA GLN A 40 2.08 -8.30 -24.35
C GLN A 40 3.21 -7.42 -24.91
N LYS A 41 4.18 -7.01 -24.08
CA LYS A 41 5.28 -6.16 -24.50
C LYS A 41 6.22 -6.95 -25.43
N PRO A 42 6.67 -6.39 -26.56
CA PRO A 42 7.63 -7.05 -27.44
C PRO A 42 8.90 -7.47 -26.73
N PHE A 43 9.47 -8.63 -27.10
CA PHE A 43 10.62 -9.24 -26.44
C PHE A 43 11.85 -8.32 -26.41
N GLU A 44 12.11 -7.59 -27.49
CA GLU A 44 13.26 -6.69 -27.64
C GLU A 44 13.19 -5.49 -26.68
N GLU A 45 12.00 -5.15 -26.25
CA GLU A 45 11.74 -4.03 -25.32
C GLU A 45 11.52 -4.50 -23.87
N ASN A 46 11.51 -5.83 -23.63
CA ASN A 46 11.13 -6.45 -22.37
C ASN A 46 12.33 -7.08 -21.67
N GLU A 47 13.10 -6.26 -20.95
CA GLU A 47 14.29 -6.72 -20.22
C GLU A 47 14.00 -7.89 -19.24
N PRO A 48 12.90 -7.89 -18.45
CA PRO A 48 12.50 -9.05 -17.66
C PRO A 48 12.33 -10.34 -18.50
N ALA A 49 11.71 -10.25 -19.68
CA ALA A 49 11.52 -11.38 -20.58
C ALA A 49 12.86 -11.94 -21.07
N GLN A 50 13.80 -11.08 -21.45
CA GLN A 50 15.14 -11.46 -21.90
C GLN A 50 15.89 -12.19 -20.78
N LYS A 51 15.88 -11.67 -19.55
CA LYS A 51 16.52 -12.30 -18.40
C LYS A 51 15.95 -13.69 -18.07
N LEU A 52 14.63 -13.87 -18.19
CA LEU A 52 14.00 -15.18 -17.96
C LEU A 52 14.32 -16.16 -19.08
N SER A 53 14.36 -15.70 -20.33
CA SER A 53 14.77 -16.52 -21.48
C SER A 53 16.23 -16.98 -21.36
N GLU A 54 17.15 -16.13 -20.88
CA GLU A 54 18.54 -16.49 -20.61
C GLU A 54 18.67 -17.59 -19.53
N LYS A 55 17.72 -17.67 -18.59
CA LYS A 55 17.61 -18.75 -17.61
C LYS A 55 17.04 -20.04 -18.19
N GLY A 56 16.57 -20.04 -19.45
CA GLY A 56 15.96 -21.21 -20.10
C GLY A 56 14.44 -21.31 -19.89
N ILE A 57 13.80 -20.27 -19.38
CA ILE A 57 12.32 -20.21 -19.28
C ILE A 57 11.76 -19.87 -20.65
N GLU A 58 10.70 -20.57 -21.07
CA GLU A 58 10.00 -20.25 -22.30
C GLU A 58 9.19 -18.96 -22.14
N VAL A 59 9.45 -17.99 -23.02
CA VAL A 59 8.82 -16.66 -22.95
C VAL A 59 8.21 -16.31 -24.32
N VAL A 60 6.92 -16.05 -24.34
CA VAL A 60 6.18 -15.61 -25.51
C VAL A 60 5.72 -14.16 -25.31
N CYS A 61 6.20 -13.27 -26.17
CA CYS A 61 5.99 -11.82 -26.09
C CYS A 61 5.29 -11.26 -27.33
N GLY A 62 4.62 -10.10 -27.17
CA GLY A 62 3.99 -9.34 -28.25
C GLY A 62 2.58 -9.79 -28.61
N GLU A 63 2.15 -10.96 -28.20
CA GLU A 63 0.82 -11.52 -28.46
C GLU A 63 0.33 -12.40 -27.30
N HIS A 64 -0.94 -12.80 -27.34
CA HIS A 64 -1.56 -13.66 -26.35
C HIS A 64 -2.13 -14.96 -27.00
N PRO A 65 -1.29 -15.92 -27.36
CA PRO A 65 -1.71 -17.15 -28.03
C PRO A 65 -2.31 -18.14 -27.04
N VAL A 66 -3.62 -18.37 -27.11
CA VAL A 66 -4.34 -19.32 -26.24
C VAL A 66 -3.87 -20.76 -26.41
N SER A 67 -3.16 -21.08 -27.51
CA SER A 67 -2.54 -22.40 -27.74
C SER A 67 -1.49 -22.77 -26.69
N LEU A 68 -0.93 -21.80 -25.94
CA LEU A 68 0.01 -22.05 -24.86
C LEU A 68 -0.56 -22.98 -23.79
N PHE A 69 -1.84 -22.94 -23.52
CA PHE A 69 -2.49 -23.81 -22.55
C PHE A 69 -2.36 -25.30 -22.93
N ASP A 70 -2.50 -25.62 -24.22
CA ASP A 70 -2.41 -26.99 -24.71
C ASP A 70 -0.95 -27.40 -24.92
N GLN A 71 -0.14 -26.54 -25.51
CA GLN A 71 1.28 -26.78 -25.79
C GLN A 71 2.08 -27.13 -24.56
N HIS A 72 1.76 -26.47 -23.44
CA HIS A 72 2.49 -26.64 -22.18
C HIS A 72 1.68 -27.36 -21.10
N GLN A 73 0.49 -27.87 -21.43
CA GLN A 73 -0.41 -28.57 -20.48
C GLN A 73 -0.62 -27.76 -19.19
N ILE A 74 -0.89 -26.46 -19.34
CA ILE A 74 -1.00 -25.51 -18.23
C ILE A 74 -2.12 -25.91 -17.28
N THR A 75 -1.82 -25.98 -16.00
CA THR A 75 -2.77 -26.31 -14.93
C THR A 75 -3.09 -25.12 -14.03
N VAL A 76 -2.24 -24.07 -14.03
CA VAL A 76 -2.45 -22.85 -13.25
C VAL A 76 -1.99 -21.64 -14.05
N LEU A 77 -2.82 -20.61 -14.11
CA LEU A 77 -2.45 -19.29 -14.63
C LEU A 77 -2.15 -18.33 -13.48
N ILE A 78 -0.94 -17.76 -13.42
CA ILE A 78 -0.63 -16.66 -12.50
C ILE A 78 -0.62 -15.36 -13.30
N LYS A 79 -1.56 -14.47 -13.04
CA LYS A 79 -1.64 -13.18 -13.68
C LYS A 79 -1.05 -12.05 -12.83
N ASN A 80 -0.44 -11.06 -13.46
CA ASN A 80 -0.16 -9.79 -12.80
C ASN A 80 -1.49 -9.16 -12.31
N PRO A 81 -1.55 -8.68 -11.06
CA PRO A 81 -2.80 -8.17 -10.47
C PRO A 81 -3.50 -7.11 -11.32
N GLY A 82 -2.74 -6.24 -12.02
CA GLY A 82 -3.29 -5.17 -12.87
C GLY A 82 -3.90 -5.63 -14.20
N ILE A 83 -3.68 -6.87 -14.63
CA ILE A 83 -4.30 -7.40 -15.86
C ILE A 83 -5.78 -7.68 -15.57
N PRO A 84 -6.71 -7.12 -16.38
CA PRO A 84 -8.14 -7.31 -16.17
C PRO A 84 -8.59 -8.76 -16.49
N TYR A 85 -9.71 -9.16 -15.91
CA TYR A 85 -10.29 -10.50 -16.16
C TYR A 85 -10.88 -10.65 -17.56
N GLU A 86 -11.07 -9.55 -18.29
CA GLU A 86 -11.46 -9.52 -19.71
C GLU A 86 -10.31 -9.87 -20.66
N ASN A 87 -9.07 -10.01 -20.15
CA ASN A 87 -7.94 -10.44 -20.96
C ASN A 87 -8.20 -11.85 -21.53
N ILE A 88 -7.91 -12.04 -22.82
CA ILE A 88 -8.21 -13.29 -23.56
C ILE A 88 -7.58 -14.53 -22.88
N MET A 89 -6.38 -14.40 -22.30
CA MET A 89 -5.71 -15.51 -21.63
C MET A 89 -6.41 -15.87 -20.32
N VAL A 90 -6.91 -14.88 -19.57
CA VAL A 90 -7.67 -15.09 -18.35
C VAL A 90 -9.01 -15.74 -18.66
N GLN A 91 -9.75 -15.23 -19.65
CA GLN A 91 -11.02 -15.82 -20.09
C GLN A 91 -10.87 -17.25 -20.59
N GLU A 92 -9.80 -17.56 -21.32
CA GLU A 92 -9.55 -18.91 -21.79
C GLU A 92 -9.20 -19.86 -20.62
N ALA A 93 -8.44 -19.39 -19.62
CA ALA A 93 -8.17 -20.17 -18.40
C ALA A 93 -9.49 -20.50 -17.67
N GLU A 94 -10.35 -19.50 -17.44
CA GLU A 94 -11.65 -19.68 -16.78
C GLU A 94 -12.55 -20.65 -17.56
N LYS A 95 -12.61 -20.51 -18.88
CA LYS A 95 -13.38 -21.42 -19.76
C LYS A 95 -12.92 -22.87 -19.66
N ARG A 96 -11.63 -23.12 -19.46
CA ARG A 96 -11.02 -24.44 -19.27
C ARG A 96 -11.10 -24.95 -17.84
N GLY A 97 -11.58 -24.14 -16.89
CA GLY A 97 -11.57 -24.47 -15.47
C GLY A 97 -10.15 -24.44 -14.83
N ILE A 98 -9.21 -23.76 -15.48
CA ILE A 98 -7.85 -23.56 -14.97
C ILE A 98 -7.89 -22.41 -13.94
N PRO A 99 -7.42 -22.63 -12.69
CA PRO A 99 -7.44 -21.59 -11.68
C PRO A 99 -6.54 -20.41 -12.08
N VAL A 100 -7.06 -19.20 -11.83
CA VAL A 100 -6.36 -17.94 -12.09
C VAL A 100 -5.87 -17.37 -10.76
N TRP A 101 -4.57 -17.39 -10.56
CA TRP A 101 -3.93 -16.93 -9.34
C TRP A 101 -3.34 -15.51 -9.51
N THR A 102 -3.08 -14.89 -8.38
CA THR A 102 -2.05 -13.84 -8.24
C THR A 102 -0.87 -14.41 -7.45
N GLU A 103 0.23 -13.70 -7.41
CA GLU A 103 1.45 -14.14 -6.71
C GLU A 103 1.26 -14.30 -5.18
N ILE A 104 0.21 -13.73 -4.62
CA ILE A 104 -0.17 -13.91 -3.21
C ILE A 104 -0.56 -15.38 -2.93
N GLU A 105 -1.28 -16.00 -3.86
CA GLU A 105 -1.60 -17.43 -3.74
C GLU A 105 -0.34 -18.28 -3.80
N LEU A 106 0.57 -17.98 -4.72
CA LEU A 106 1.87 -18.65 -4.79
C LEU A 106 2.67 -18.49 -3.49
N ALA A 107 2.73 -17.26 -2.95
CA ALA A 107 3.42 -16.96 -1.69
C ALA A 107 2.95 -17.86 -0.54
N TYR A 108 1.64 -18.10 -0.46
CA TYR A 108 1.05 -18.97 0.56
C TYR A 108 1.56 -20.42 0.47
N TYR A 109 1.79 -20.94 -0.72
CA TYR A 109 2.31 -22.29 -0.92
C TYR A 109 3.84 -22.40 -0.72
N LEU A 110 4.58 -21.28 -0.76
CA LEU A 110 6.05 -21.27 -0.70
C LEU A 110 6.62 -21.36 0.71
N THR A 111 5.82 -21.13 1.77
CA THR A 111 6.32 -21.05 3.14
C THR A 111 5.35 -21.62 4.17
N ASN A 112 5.87 -21.94 5.36
CA ASN A 112 5.08 -22.23 6.55
C ASN A 112 5.01 -21.02 7.52
N ALA A 113 5.61 -19.87 7.15
CA ALA A 113 5.53 -18.65 7.93
C ALA A 113 4.07 -18.17 8.02
N LYS A 114 3.75 -17.48 9.11
CA LYS A 114 2.40 -16.99 9.39
C LYS A 114 2.13 -15.68 8.68
N PHE A 115 0.97 -15.56 8.05
CA PHE A 115 0.58 -14.32 7.38
C PHE A 115 -0.30 -13.43 8.24
N ILE A 116 -0.01 -12.14 8.22
CA ILE A 116 -0.94 -11.07 8.62
C ILE A 116 -1.41 -10.40 7.33
N GLY A 117 -2.67 -10.59 6.95
CA GLY A 117 -3.24 -10.05 5.72
C GLY A 117 -3.98 -8.73 5.97
N ILE A 118 -3.52 -7.63 5.37
CA ILE A 118 -4.06 -6.29 5.59
C ILE A 118 -4.60 -5.71 4.29
N THR A 119 -5.90 -5.41 4.26
CA THR A 119 -6.54 -4.72 3.14
C THR A 119 -7.42 -3.57 3.62
N GLY A 120 -8.03 -2.85 2.70
CA GLY A 120 -8.90 -1.69 2.93
C GLY A 120 -8.85 -0.74 1.75
N SER A 121 -9.73 0.22 1.70
CA SER A 121 -9.66 1.29 0.70
C SER A 121 -8.52 2.24 1.03
N ASN A 122 -8.42 2.70 2.27
CA ASN A 122 -7.40 3.63 2.76
C ASN A 122 -6.65 3.07 3.97
N GLY A 123 -5.50 3.68 4.32
CA GLY A 123 -4.75 3.37 5.55
C GLY A 123 -3.83 2.15 5.50
N LYS A 124 -3.95 1.28 4.50
CA LYS A 124 -3.19 0.02 4.40
C LYS A 124 -1.69 0.16 4.69
N THR A 125 -1.01 1.04 3.98
CA THR A 125 0.44 1.20 4.08
C THR A 125 0.87 1.65 5.47
N THR A 126 0.16 2.62 6.06
CA THR A 126 0.44 3.10 7.42
C THR A 126 0.24 1.98 8.44
N THR A 127 -0.87 1.27 8.36
CA THR A 127 -1.19 0.16 9.27
C THR A 127 -0.22 -0.99 9.13
N THR A 128 0.12 -1.40 7.90
CA THR A 128 1.11 -2.47 7.64
C THR A 128 2.48 -2.11 8.22
N THR A 129 2.91 -0.85 8.04
CA THR A 129 4.19 -0.38 8.57
C THR A 129 4.16 -0.32 10.10
N LEU A 130 3.09 0.19 10.71
CA LEU A 130 2.93 0.20 12.19
C LEU A 130 3.00 -1.20 12.77
N ILE A 131 2.28 -2.17 12.20
CA ILE A 131 2.30 -3.58 12.63
C ILE A 131 3.73 -4.13 12.57
N TYR A 132 4.39 -3.95 11.44
CA TYR A 132 5.76 -4.41 11.25
C TYR A 132 6.73 -3.81 12.29
N GLU A 133 6.68 -2.49 12.49
CA GLU A 133 7.56 -1.81 13.45
C GLU A 133 7.26 -2.23 14.89
N MET A 134 5.99 -2.43 15.26
CA MET A 134 5.61 -2.89 16.61
C MET A 134 6.08 -4.33 16.88
N LEU A 135 5.92 -5.25 15.92
CA LEU A 135 6.43 -6.62 16.05
C LEU A 135 7.94 -6.65 16.16
N LYS A 136 8.66 -5.85 15.36
CA LYS A 136 10.12 -5.70 15.47
C LYS A 136 10.54 -5.11 16.82
N ALA A 137 9.84 -4.10 17.31
CA ALA A 137 10.14 -3.49 18.61
C ALA A 137 9.96 -4.49 19.76
N ASP A 138 9.08 -5.48 19.58
CA ASP A 138 8.85 -6.62 20.50
C ASP A 138 9.83 -7.79 20.28
N SER A 139 10.82 -7.61 19.40
CA SER A 139 11.81 -8.64 19.04
C SER A 139 11.19 -9.88 18.37
N GLN A 140 9.98 -9.79 17.85
CA GLN A 140 9.40 -10.83 17.02
C GLN A 140 9.99 -10.79 15.62
N LYS A 141 10.17 -11.97 15.02
CA LYS A 141 10.59 -12.06 13.61
C LYS A 141 9.43 -11.63 12.72
N ALA A 142 9.59 -10.53 12.04
CA ALA A 142 8.59 -9.99 11.11
C ALA A 142 9.23 -9.57 9.79
N LEU A 143 8.53 -9.85 8.70
CA LEU A 143 8.88 -9.47 7.33
C LEU A 143 7.72 -8.64 6.76
N ILE A 144 8.02 -7.69 5.89
CA ILE A 144 7.01 -6.85 5.23
C ILE A 144 6.92 -7.21 3.75
N ALA A 145 5.70 -7.34 3.22
CA ALA A 145 5.50 -7.85 1.88
C ALA A 145 4.23 -7.32 1.18
N GLY A 146 4.10 -7.60 -0.10
CA GLY A 146 2.88 -7.45 -0.90
C GLY A 146 2.85 -6.18 -1.74
N ASN A 147 1.80 -5.37 -1.58
CA ASN A 147 1.61 -4.13 -2.36
C ASN A 147 2.59 -3.00 -1.94
N ILE A 148 3.39 -3.23 -0.90
CA ILE A 148 4.50 -2.39 -0.44
C ILE A 148 5.73 -3.26 -0.18
N GLY A 149 6.90 -2.65 -0.26
CA GLY A 149 8.16 -3.35 -0.03
C GLY A 149 8.48 -4.36 -1.13
N THR A 150 8.82 -5.57 -0.71
CA THR A 150 9.16 -6.69 -1.60
C THR A 150 7.91 -7.50 -1.95
N VAL A 151 7.92 -8.12 -3.13
CA VAL A 151 6.86 -9.02 -3.61
C VAL A 151 6.67 -10.17 -2.61
N ALA A 152 5.40 -10.51 -2.30
CA ALA A 152 5.10 -11.48 -1.24
C ALA A 152 5.68 -12.87 -1.51
N SER A 153 5.71 -13.31 -2.76
CA SER A 153 6.32 -14.60 -3.15
C SER A 153 7.83 -14.63 -2.92
N GLU A 154 8.54 -13.51 -3.13
CA GLU A 154 9.98 -13.42 -2.83
C GLU A 154 10.23 -13.51 -1.32
N VAL A 155 9.45 -12.76 -0.53
CA VAL A 155 9.56 -12.79 0.93
C VAL A 155 9.25 -14.20 1.45
N ALA A 156 8.18 -14.83 0.99
CA ALA A 156 7.78 -16.17 1.38
C ALA A 156 8.81 -17.24 1.00
N TYR A 157 9.43 -17.10 -0.17
CA TYR A 157 10.45 -18.03 -0.64
C TYR A 157 11.72 -18.04 0.24
N HIS A 158 12.05 -16.90 0.83
CA HIS A 158 13.23 -16.75 1.70
C HIS A 158 12.92 -16.80 3.20
N ALA A 159 11.65 -16.93 3.58
CA ALA A 159 11.26 -17.03 4.98
C ALA A 159 11.65 -18.36 5.61
N ASP A 160 12.15 -18.34 6.86
CA ASP A 160 12.55 -19.53 7.62
C ASP A 160 11.35 -20.34 8.16
N GLY A 161 10.14 -19.74 8.17
CA GLY A 161 8.89 -20.40 8.54
C GLY A 161 8.40 -20.12 9.97
N ASP A 162 9.16 -19.36 10.76
CA ASP A 162 8.78 -18.93 12.12
C ASP A 162 8.48 -17.42 12.22
N GLU A 163 8.47 -16.72 11.09
CA GLU A 163 8.19 -15.30 11.00
C GLU A 163 6.69 -14.98 10.85
N TRP A 164 6.37 -13.72 11.13
CA TRP A 164 5.18 -13.06 10.65
C TRP A 164 5.46 -12.36 9.32
N ILE A 165 4.75 -12.75 8.25
CA ILE A 165 4.77 -12.02 6.98
C ILE A 165 3.63 -11.01 7.00
N VAL A 166 3.94 -9.75 7.27
CA VAL A 166 2.99 -8.64 7.33
C VAL A 166 2.72 -8.14 5.91
N THR A 167 1.57 -8.51 5.37
CA THR A 167 1.29 -8.40 3.94
C THR A 167 0.23 -7.36 3.64
N GLU A 168 0.61 -6.28 2.94
CA GLU A 168 -0.35 -5.33 2.36
C GLU A 168 -1.00 -5.94 1.12
N LEU A 169 -2.33 -6.02 1.09
CA LEU A 169 -3.11 -6.65 0.03
C LEU A 169 -4.03 -5.65 -0.67
N SER A 170 -3.87 -5.51 -1.98
CA SER A 170 -4.83 -4.83 -2.82
C SER A 170 -6.02 -5.73 -3.16
N SER A 171 -7.17 -5.14 -3.53
CA SER A 171 -8.31 -5.90 -4.03
C SER A 171 -7.98 -6.71 -5.29
N PHE A 172 -7.11 -6.17 -6.15
CA PHE A 172 -6.64 -6.86 -7.37
C PHE A 172 -5.86 -8.14 -7.05
N GLN A 173 -4.99 -8.11 -6.03
CA GLN A 173 -4.25 -9.28 -5.58
C GLN A 173 -5.17 -10.32 -4.96
N LEU A 174 -6.11 -9.90 -4.12
CA LEU A 174 -7.06 -10.80 -3.45
C LEU A 174 -8.00 -11.52 -4.42
N MET A 175 -8.34 -10.93 -5.58
CA MET A 175 -9.19 -11.61 -6.57
C MET A 175 -8.62 -12.96 -7.01
N GLY A 176 -7.30 -13.09 -7.14
CA GLY A 176 -6.62 -14.32 -7.54
C GLY A 176 -6.16 -15.18 -6.37
N THR A 177 -6.78 -15.09 -5.20
CA THR A 177 -6.53 -16.01 -4.07
C THR A 177 -7.60 -17.09 -4.01
N HIS A 178 -7.21 -18.34 -3.70
CA HIS A 178 -8.08 -19.51 -3.68
C HIS A 178 -7.97 -20.33 -2.37
N ALA A 179 -6.76 -20.42 -1.81
CA ALA A 179 -6.49 -21.10 -0.55
C ALA A 179 -5.77 -20.18 0.46
N PHE A 180 -5.33 -18.99 0.03
CA PHE A 180 -4.63 -18.05 0.89
C PHE A 180 -5.39 -17.82 2.20
N ARG A 181 -4.71 -18.15 3.31
CA ARG A 181 -5.25 -18.10 4.65
C ARG A 181 -4.28 -17.38 5.58
N PRO A 182 -4.48 -16.09 5.85
CA PRO A 182 -3.74 -15.41 6.89
C PRO A 182 -4.24 -15.83 8.28
N GLU A 183 -3.33 -16.06 9.22
CA GLU A 183 -3.65 -16.33 10.63
C GLU A 183 -4.31 -15.14 11.31
N ILE A 184 -3.93 -13.93 10.89
CA ILE A 184 -4.57 -12.67 11.32
C ILE A 184 -4.92 -11.89 10.07
N SER A 185 -6.17 -11.49 9.94
CA SER A 185 -6.67 -10.72 8.81
C SER A 185 -7.29 -9.40 9.25
N LEU A 186 -7.23 -8.39 8.39
CA LEU A 186 -7.73 -7.05 8.65
C LEU A 186 -8.31 -6.43 7.38
N ILE A 187 -9.56 -5.97 7.45
CA ILE A 187 -10.10 -4.96 6.53
C ILE A 187 -10.27 -3.67 7.31
N LEU A 188 -9.51 -2.63 6.94
CA LEU A 188 -9.55 -1.33 7.63
C LEU A 188 -10.88 -0.61 7.41
N ASN A 189 -11.28 -0.48 6.15
CA ASN A 189 -12.46 0.26 5.71
C ASN A 189 -12.79 -0.09 4.26
N VAL A 190 -14.03 0.21 3.84
CA VAL A 190 -14.48 0.01 2.45
C VAL A 190 -15.22 1.25 1.95
N PHE A 191 -14.55 2.03 1.10
CA PHE A 191 -15.11 3.17 0.37
C PHE A 191 -15.12 2.89 -1.13
N ASP A 192 -15.90 3.62 -1.90
CA ASP A 192 -15.93 3.49 -3.36
C ASP A 192 -14.55 3.82 -3.95
N ALA A 193 -13.96 2.82 -4.61
CA ALA A 193 -12.67 2.94 -5.27
C ALA A 193 -12.53 1.84 -6.35
N HIS A 194 -11.75 2.13 -7.40
CA HIS A 194 -11.42 1.17 -8.45
C HIS A 194 -12.64 0.53 -9.15
N LEU A 195 -13.75 1.28 -9.29
CA LEU A 195 -14.97 0.80 -9.95
C LEU A 195 -14.79 0.62 -11.47
N ASP A 196 -13.79 1.27 -12.06
CA ASP A 196 -13.32 1.05 -13.42
C ASP A 196 -12.84 -0.38 -13.67
N TYR A 197 -12.27 -1.03 -12.65
CA TYR A 197 -11.79 -2.41 -12.71
C TYR A 197 -12.79 -3.42 -12.14
N HIS A 198 -13.40 -3.12 -11.00
CA HIS A 198 -14.32 -4.04 -10.32
C HIS A 198 -15.76 -3.98 -10.84
N HIS A 199 -16.08 -2.98 -11.69
CA HIS A 199 -17.39 -2.67 -12.27
C HIS A 199 -18.47 -2.27 -11.27
N THR A 200 -18.54 -2.94 -10.12
CA THR A 200 -19.51 -2.66 -9.06
C THR A 200 -18.85 -2.60 -7.68
N ARG A 201 -19.48 -1.84 -6.76
CA ARG A 201 -19.07 -1.82 -5.36
C ARG A 201 -19.11 -3.23 -4.73
N GLU A 202 -20.13 -4.02 -5.05
CA GLU A 202 -20.27 -5.39 -4.55
C GLU A 202 -19.10 -6.28 -4.94
N ASN A 203 -18.62 -6.20 -6.17
CA ASN A 203 -17.44 -6.95 -6.63
C ASN A 203 -16.16 -6.49 -5.90
N TYR A 204 -16.02 -5.19 -5.64
CA TYR A 204 -14.91 -4.65 -4.87
C TYR A 204 -14.93 -5.13 -3.41
N GLU A 205 -16.11 -5.17 -2.79
CA GLU A 205 -16.32 -5.72 -1.45
C GLU A 205 -15.98 -7.22 -1.40
N LYS A 206 -16.51 -8.02 -2.34
CA LYS A 206 -16.22 -9.45 -2.47
C LYS A 206 -14.72 -9.73 -2.67
N ALA A 207 -14.03 -8.89 -3.44
CA ALA A 207 -12.59 -9.03 -3.61
C ALA A 207 -11.84 -8.87 -2.28
N LYS A 208 -12.19 -7.86 -1.46
CA LYS A 208 -11.59 -7.67 -0.14
C LYS A 208 -11.98 -8.75 0.86
N GLN A 209 -13.24 -9.21 0.81
CA GLN A 209 -13.77 -10.26 1.69
C GLN A 209 -12.94 -11.55 1.63
N LYS A 210 -12.27 -11.82 0.50
CA LYS A 210 -11.43 -13.01 0.35
C LYS A 210 -10.35 -13.14 1.42
N VAL A 211 -9.92 -12.05 2.06
CA VAL A 211 -8.95 -12.11 3.17
C VAL A 211 -9.49 -12.89 4.39
N TYR A 212 -10.81 -13.00 4.53
CA TYR A 212 -11.48 -13.72 5.63
C TYR A 212 -11.93 -15.15 5.27
N LEU A 213 -12.15 -15.45 3.97
CA LEU A 213 -12.94 -16.61 3.55
C LEU A 213 -12.33 -17.96 3.90
N HIS A 214 -10.98 -18.06 3.88
CA HIS A 214 -10.30 -19.33 4.13
C HIS A 214 -9.82 -19.51 5.57
N GLN A 215 -10.08 -18.52 6.42
CA GLN A 215 -9.75 -18.59 7.84
C GLN A 215 -10.59 -19.67 8.55
N VAL A 216 -10.00 -20.25 9.58
CA VAL A 216 -10.64 -21.25 10.46
C VAL A 216 -10.84 -20.66 11.86
N ALA A 217 -11.53 -21.37 12.75
CA ALA A 217 -11.90 -20.87 14.08
C ALA A 217 -10.70 -20.47 14.98
N SER A 218 -9.51 -21.02 14.72
CA SER A 218 -8.28 -20.64 15.46
C SER A 218 -7.66 -19.34 14.97
N ASP A 219 -8.02 -18.88 13.78
CA ASP A 219 -7.50 -17.63 13.19
C ASP A 219 -8.22 -16.41 13.77
N LYS A 220 -7.73 -15.23 13.49
CA LYS A 220 -8.28 -13.98 14.02
C LYS A 220 -8.63 -13.01 12.89
N ALA A 221 -9.85 -12.49 12.95
CA ALA A 221 -10.31 -11.42 12.05
C ALA A 221 -10.40 -10.10 12.83
N ILE A 222 -9.57 -9.14 12.47
CA ILE A 222 -9.60 -7.79 13.04
C ILE A 222 -10.64 -6.97 12.30
N VAL A 223 -11.65 -6.46 13.03
CA VAL A 223 -12.86 -5.89 12.44
C VAL A 223 -13.13 -4.48 12.94
N ASN A 224 -13.24 -3.54 12.01
CA ASN A 224 -13.64 -2.17 12.29
C ASN A 224 -15.14 -2.10 12.64
N GLN A 225 -15.45 -1.84 13.91
CA GLN A 225 -16.85 -1.75 14.40
C GLN A 225 -17.54 -0.43 14.03
N ASP A 226 -16.81 0.51 13.45
CA ASP A 226 -17.34 1.79 12.97
C ASP A 226 -17.72 1.74 11.47
N ASP A 227 -17.34 0.66 10.75
CA ASP A 227 -17.68 0.43 9.34
C ASP A 227 -18.62 -0.77 9.19
N GLU A 228 -19.92 -0.51 8.95
CA GLU A 228 -20.95 -1.54 8.81
C GLU A 228 -20.66 -2.52 7.66
N THR A 229 -19.99 -2.04 6.59
CA THR A 229 -19.60 -2.92 5.48
C THR A 229 -18.54 -3.91 5.94
N VAL A 230 -17.53 -3.48 6.70
CA VAL A 230 -16.48 -4.37 7.23
C VAL A 230 -17.09 -5.40 8.19
N VAL A 231 -17.98 -4.98 9.08
CA VAL A 231 -18.69 -5.89 10.01
C VAL A 231 -19.43 -6.98 9.22
N ARG A 232 -20.23 -6.60 8.24
CA ARG A 232 -20.97 -7.52 7.38
C ARG A 232 -20.06 -8.50 6.61
N LEU A 233 -18.93 -8.00 6.07
CA LEU A 233 -17.99 -8.83 5.33
C LEU A 233 -17.31 -9.88 6.21
N ALA A 234 -17.06 -9.57 7.48
CA ALA A 234 -16.45 -10.48 8.44
C ALA A 234 -17.34 -11.66 8.83
N GLU A 235 -18.68 -11.51 8.75
CA GLU A 235 -19.65 -12.58 9.06
C GLU A 235 -19.51 -13.81 8.16
N ALA A 236 -18.94 -13.68 6.97
CA ALA A 236 -18.70 -14.81 6.05
C ALA A 236 -17.48 -15.66 6.45
N GLY A 237 -16.62 -15.17 7.33
CA GLY A 237 -15.44 -15.88 7.85
C GLY A 237 -15.81 -16.82 9.02
N LYS A 238 -14.85 -17.68 9.39
CA LYS A 238 -14.95 -18.57 10.55
C LYS A 238 -14.02 -18.17 11.69
N ALA A 239 -13.18 -17.15 11.48
CA ALA A 239 -12.21 -16.69 12.45
C ALA A 239 -12.89 -16.05 13.67
N GLU A 240 -12.18 -16.07 14.80
CA GLU A 240 -12.58 -15.28 15.96
C GLU A 240 -12.44 -13.78 15.65
N ILE A 241 -13.51 -13.03 15.92
CA ILE A 241 -13.53 -11.57 15.67
C ILE A 241 -12.88 -10.85 16.84
N ILE A 242 -11.87 -10.03 16.55
CA ILE A 242 -11.25 -9.07 17.46
C ILE A 242 -11.61 -7.66 16.95
N PRO A 243 -12.49 -6.93 17.63
CA PRO A 243 -12.97 -5.65 17.18
C PRO A 243 -11.96 -4.51 17.45
N PHE A 244 -12.06 -3.43 16.66
CA PHE A 244 -11.55 -2.13 17.05
C PHE A 244 -12.55 -1.02 16.71
N SER A 245 -12.50 0.09 17.44
CA SER A 245 -13.39 1.23 17.23
C SER A 245 -12.77 2.53 17.70
N VAL A 246 -12.93 3.58 16.93
CA VAL A 246 -12.59 4.97 17.30
C VAL A 246 -13.72 5.59 18.11
N SER A 247 -14.99 5.20 17.85
CA SER A 247 -16.19 5.86 18.39
C SER A 247 -16.82 5.13 19.59
N LYS A 248 -16.58 3.82 19.76
CA LYS A 248 -17.24 2.96 20.77
C LYS A 248 -16.24 2.48 21.82
N THR A 249 -16.69 2.42 23.08
CA THR A 249 -15.97 1.66 24.12
C THR A 249 -16.31 0.17 23.97
N LEU A 250 -15.29 -0.68 23.92
CA LEU A 250 -15.43 -2.11 23.68
C LEU A 250 -15.02 -2.91 24.93
N GLU A 251 -15.58 -4.11 25.10
CA GLU A 251 -15.15 -5.06 26.13
C GLU A 251 -13.88 -5.82 25.70
N GLN A 252 -13.76 -6.10 24.40
CA GLN A 252 -12.63 -6.78 23.76
C GLN A 252 -12.09 -5.93 22.60
N GLY A 253 -10.79 -6.07 22.31
CA GLY A 253 -10.14 -5.39 21.17
C GLY A 253 -9.64 -3.98 21.51
N ALA A 254 -9.39 -3.16 20.47
CA ALA A 254 -8.74 -1.85 20.61
C ALA A 254 -9.75 -0.69 20.51
N TYR A 255 -9.68 0.26 21.46
CA TYR A 255 -10.59 1.41 21.51
C TYR A 255 -9.97 2.57 22.29
N VAL A 256 -10.64 3.72 22.28
CA VAL A 256 -10.27 4.88 23.10
C VAL A 256 -11.28 5.04 24.25
N LYS A 257 -10.79 5.26 25.46
CA LYS A 257 -11.59 5.59 26.63
C LYS A 257 -10.85 6.63 27.49
N ASP A 258 -11.52 7.70 27.85
CA ASP A 258 -11.03 8.76 28.73
C ASP A 258 -9.63 9.29 28.32
N GLY A 259 -9.41 9.48 26.99
CA GLY A 259 -8.13 9.94 26.45
C GLY A 259 -7.00 8.88 26.45
N MET A 260 -7.32 7.63 26.79
CA MET A 260 -6.40 6.50 26.80
C MET A 260 -6.72 5.52 25.68
N ILE A 261 -5.73 5.05 24.95
CA ILE A 261 -5.85 3.92 24.04
C ILE A 261 -5.82 2.64 24.87
N MET A 262 -6.84 1.81 24.68
CA MET A 262 -7.08 0.58 25.43
C MET A 262 -7.04 -0.63 24.50
N PHE A 263 -6.67 -1.79 25.04
CA PHE A 263 -6.87 -3.10 24.39
C PHE A 263 -7.43 -4.10 25.42
N SER A 264 -8.67 -4.57 25.20
CA SER A 264 -9.33 -5.58 26.06
C SER A 264 -9.23 -5.26 27.57
N GLY A 265 -9.45 -3.99 27.93
CA GLY A 265 -9.36 -3.51 29.30
C GLY A 265 -7.96 -3.10 29.79
N GLU A 266 -6.89 -3.43 29.06
CA GLU A 266 -5.52 -2.98 29.33
C GLU A 266 -5.29 -1.57 28.80
N ALA A 267 -4.75 -0.67 29.61
CA ALA A 267 -4.31 0.66 29.19
C ALA A 267 -2.98 0.58 28.44
N ILE A 268 -2.93 1.03 27.20
CA ILE A 268 -1.75 0.96 26.35
C ILE A 268 -0.94 2.26 26.42
N ILE A 269 -1.55 3.41 26.03
CA ILE A 269 -0.88 4.70 25.93
C ILE A 269 -1.88 5.85 26.01
N PRO A 270 -1.58 6.98 26.67
CA PRO A 270 -2.36 8.21 26.51
C PRO A 270 -2.36 8.68 25.06
N LEU A 271 -3.53 9.08 24.54
CA LEU A 271 -3.68 9.54 23.17
C LEU A 271 -2.78 10.75 22.85
N GLU A 272 -2.54 11.61 23.84
CA GLU A 272 -1.67 12.79 23.72
C GLU A 272 -0.18 12.46 23.53
N GLU A 273 0.27 11.26 23.93
CA GLU A 273 1.64 10.79 23.70
C GLU A 273 1.86 10.23 22.29
N VAL A 274 0.80 10.02 21.51
CA VAL A 274 0.89 9.48 20.15
C VAL A 274 1.39 10.57 19.19
N VAL A 275 2.52 10.31 18.55
CA VAL A 275 3.19 11.29 17.68
C VAL A 275 2.53 11.41 16.30
N LEU A 276 1.98 10.31 15.76
CA LEU A 276 1.36 10.30 14.44
C LEU A 276 0.02 11.05 14.44
N PRO A 277 -0.09 12.23 13.77
CA PRO A 277 -1.29 13.08 13.85
C PRO A 277 -2.41 12.61 12.92
N GLY A 278 -3.63 13.05 13.24
CA GLY A 278 -4.81 12.95 12.38
C GLY A 278 -5.80 11.86 12.80
N ALA A 279 -7.10 12.19 12.74
CA ALA A 279 -8.17 11.29 13.13
C ALA A 279 -8.19 9.97 12.33
N HIS A 280 -7.87 10.03 11.03
CA HIS A 280 -7.76 8.84 10.17
C HIS A 280 -6.58 7.93 10.59
N ASN A 281 -5.54 8.49 11.22
CA ASN A 281 -4.44 7.70 11.74
C ASN A 281 -4.79 7.01 13.06
N LEU A 282 -5.73 7.55 13.83
CA LEU A 282 -6.22 6.87 15.03
C LEU A 282 -6.88 5.54 14.67
N GLU A 283 -7.67 5.48 13.58
CA GLU A 283 -8.23 4.23 13.04
C GLU A 283 -7.11 3.24 12.68
N ASN A 284 -6.09 3.69 11.94
CA ASN A 284 -4.94 2.88 11.56
C ASN A 284 -4.16 2.35 12.78
N ILE A 285 -4.00 3.18 13.81
CA ILE A 285 -3.30 2.85 15.06
C ILE A 285 -4.07 1.79 15.85
N LEU A 286 -5.39 1.98 16.05
CA LEU A 286 -6.21 1.01 16.77
C LEU A 286 -6.26 -0.34 16.05
N ALA A 287 -6.36 -0.34 14.72
CA ALA A 287 -6.26 -1.55 13.91
C ALA A 287 -4.90 -2.25 14.09
N ALA A 288 -3.80 -1.49 14.04
CA ALA A 288 -2.45 -2.04 14.24
C ALA A 288 -2.28 -2.63 15.65
N ILE A 289 -2.75 -1.92 16.69
CA ILE A 289 -2.74 -2.43 18.08
C ILE A 289 -3.52 -3.72 18.19
N ALA A 290 -4.74 -3.79 17.62
CA ALA A 290 -5.55 -4.99 17.64
C ALA A 290 -4.82 -6.18 17.01
N VAL A 291 -4.14 -5.98 15.87
CA VAL A 291 -3.32 -7.01 15.21
C VAL A 291 -2.16 -7.45 16.09
N VAL A 292 -1.31 -6.53 16.55
CA VAL A 292 -0.06 -6.91 17.23
C VAL A 292 -0.30 -7.46 18.63
N LYS A 293 -1.29 -6.94 19.36
CA LYS A 293 -1.70 -7.51 20.65
C LYS A 293 -2.25 -8.93 20.49
N THR A 294 -2.99 -9.18 19.40
CA THR A 294 -3.47 -10.53 19.04
C THR A 294 -2.29 -11.45 18.65
N ALA A 295 -1.24 -10.92 18.02
CA ALA A 295 0.00 -11.64 17.74
C ALA A 295 0.91 -11.82 18.99
N GLY A 296 0.52 -11.30 20.15
CA GLY A 296 1.22 -11.47 21.44
C GLY A 296 2.26 -10.40 21.74
N ALA A 297 2.27 -9.26 21.02
CA ALA A 297 3.22 -8.17 21.31
C ALA A 297 2.92 -7.47 22.66
N SER A 298 3.99 -7.04 23.31
CA SER A 298 3.92 -6.29 24.57
C SER A 298 3.42 -4.87 24.38
N SER A 299 2.80 -4.30 25.42
CA SER A 299 2.34 -2.92 25.41
C SER A 299 3.50 -1.93 25.40
N GLU A 300 4.65 -2.29 25.94
CA GLU A 300 5.88 -1.51 25.89
C GLU A 300 6.38 -1.34 24.44
N ALA A 301 6.37 -2.41 23.65
CA ALA A 301 6.74 -2.36 22.22
C ALA A 301 5.80 -1.45 21.44
N VAL A 302 4.49 -1.57 21.68
CA VAL A 302 3.48 -0.70 21.08
C VAL A 302 3.71 0.76 21.46
N LYS A 303 3.87 1.07 22.74
CA LYS A 303 4.13 2.42 23.25
C LYS A 303 5.40 3.02 22.63
N LYS A 304 6.50 2.24 22.58
CA LYS A 304 7.77 2.66 22.00
C LYS A 304 7.61 3.13 20.55
N VAL A 305 6.84 2.40 19.76
CA VAL A 305 6.59 2.77 18.34
C VAL A 305 5.69 4.00 18.26
N LEU A 306 4.58 4.05 19.00
CA LEU A 306 3.62 5.15 18.92
C LEU A 306 4.18 6.50 19.39
N THR A 307 5.18 6.50 20.28
CA THR A 307 5.87 7.71 20.75
C THR A 307 6.97 8.20 19.79
N SER A 308 7.30 7.43 18.74
CA SER A 308 8.39 7.77 17.81
C SER A 308 8.02 7.69 16.32
N PHE A 309 6.95 7.00 15.98
CA PHE A 309 6.55 6.79 14.59
C PHE A 309 5.88 8.04 14.02
N THR A 310 6.58 8.73 13.11
CA THR A 310 6.14 9.98 12.48
C THR A 310 5.40 9.79 11.16
N GLY A 311 5.11 8.57 10.77
CA GLY A 311 4.44 8.21 9.52
C GLY A 311 5.32 7.42 8.56
N VAL A 312 4.72 6.99 7.47
CA VAL A 312 5.42 6.27 6.41
C VAL A 312 6.27 7.26 5.61
N LYS A 313 7.53 6.92 5.37
CA LYS A 313 8.46 7.77 4.62
C LYS A 313 7.82 8.21 3.29
N HIS A 314 7.88 9.51 3.01
CA HIS A 314 7.30 10.16 1.83
C HIS A 314 5.76 10.11 1.68
N ARG A 315 5.02 9.72 2.71
CA ARG A 315 3.55 9.72 2.72
C ARG A 315 3.04 10.53 3.90
N LEU A 316 2.72 11.79 3.66
CA LEU A 316 2.34 12.79 4.67
C LEU A 316 3.22 12.71 5.95
N GLN A 317 4.49 12.36 5.73
CA GLN A 317 5.47 12.16 6.77
C GLN A 317 5.79 13.48 7.46
N TYR A 318 5.57 13.56 8.77
CA TYR A 318 6.10 14.68 9.55
C TYR A 318 7.62 14.58 9.60
N VAL A 319 8.32 15.64 9.15
CA VAL A 319 9.78 15.69 9.11
C VAL A 319 10.33 16.33 10.39
N THR A 320 9.93 17.56 10.65
CA THR A 320 10.37 18.31 11.85
C THR A 320 9.58 19.61 11.97
N THR A 321 9.79 20.32 13.09
CA THR A 321 9.39 21.71 13.28
C THR A 321 10.63 22.61 13.33
N VAL A 322 10.64 23.68 12.54
CA VAL A 322 11.69 24.70 12.53
C VAL A 322 11.04 26.05 12.83
N LYS A 323 11.42 26.70 13.93
CA LYS A 323 10.87 27.99 14.39
C LYS A 323 9.32 28.03 14.30
N ASP A 324 8.68 27.02 14.87
CA ASP A 324 7.23 26.80 14.90
C ASP A 324 6.54 26.63 13.55
N ARG A 325 7.29 26.22 12.49
CA ARG A 325 6.76 25.79 11.19
C ARG A 325 6.88 24.29 11.09
N LYS A 326 5.79 23.59 10.74
CA LYS A 326 5.76 22.13 10.61
C LYS A 326 5.99 21.72 9.16
N PHE A 327 6.94 20.84 8.92
CA PHE A 327 7.29 20.33 7.59
C PHE A 327 6.76 18.91 7.40
N TYR A 328 6.05 18.71 6.29
CA TYR A 328 5.52 17.40 5.91
C TYR A 328 5.97 17.00 4.51
N ASN A 329 6.44 15.76 4.40
CA ASN A 329 6.90 15.14 3.16
C ASN A 329 5.84 14.16 2.65
N ASP A 330 5.20 14.51 1.55
CA ASP A 330 4.23 13.69 0.84
C ASP A 330 4.67 13.47 -0.62
N SER A 331 5.97 13.26 -0.84
CA SER A 331 6.54 13.10 -2.19
C SER A 331 5.91 11.94 -2.97
N LYS A 332 5.32 10.95 -2.29
CA LYS A 332 4.55 9.85 -2.90
C LYS A 332 3.21 10.29 -3.51
N ALA A 333 2.73 11.50 -3.26
CA ALA A 333 1.55 12.07 -3.89
C ALA A 333 1.85 12.46 -5.36
N THR A 334 1.88 11.46 -6.23
CA THR A 334 2.22 11.60 -7.66
C THR A 334 1.01 11.86 -8.55
N ASN A 335 -0.14 12.16 -7.97
CA ASN A 335 -1.38 12.51 -8.65
C ASN A 335 -2.24 13.47 -7.82
N ILE A 336 -3.23 14.06 -8.48
CA ILE A 336 -4.14 15.07 -7.90
C ILE A 336 -4.90 14.52 -6.68
N LEU A 337 -5.45 13.32 -6.79
CA LEU A 337 -6.24 12.72 -5.71
C LEU A 337 -5.42 12.54 -4.40
N ALA A 338 -4.16 12.15 -4.52
CA ALA A 338 -3.28 12.01 -3.36
C ALA A 338 -3.03 13.38 -2.70
N THR A 339 -2.70 14.41 -3.49
CA THR A 339 -2.47 15.78 -2.98
C THR A 339 -3.75 16.38 -2.41
N SER A 340 -4.92 16.12 -2.98
CA SER A 340 -6.22 16.55 -2.42
C SER A 340 -6.44 16.00 -1.01
N LYS A 341 -6.14 14.71 -0.81
CA LYS A 341 -6.21 14.08 0.52
C LYS A 341 -5.22 14.67 1.50
N ALA A 342 -3.99 14.94 1.06
CA ALA A 342 -2.97 15.57 1.89
C ALA A 342 -3.39 16.97 2.33
N LEU A 343 -3.90 17.80 1.42
CA LEU A 343 -4.40 19.14 1.74
C LEU A 343 -5.58 19.10 2.72
N SER A 344 -6.48 18.13 2.60
CA SER A 344 -7.64 17.96 3.50
C SER A 344 -7.26 17.57 4.93
N ALA A 345 -6.02 17.15 5.17
CA ALA A 345 -5.53 16.78 6.51
C ALA A 345 -5.19 18.00 7.38
N PHE A 346 -5.18 19.21 6.81
CA PHE A 346 -4.77 20.41 7.52
C PHE A 346 -5.91 21.45 7.58
N ASP A 347 -6.12 21.99 8.77
CA ASP A 347 -7.00 23.13 9.08
C ASP A 347 -6.24 24.45 9.26
N LYS A 348 -4.88 24.40 9.23
CA LYS A 348 -3.97 25.53 9.36
C LYS A 348 -3.52 26.05 7.98
N PRO A 349 -2.97 27.29 7.91
CA PRO A 349 -2.42 27.78 6.67
C PRO A 349 -1.30 26.88 6.12
N VAL A 350 -1.42 26.51 4.84
CA VAL A 350 -0.48 25.61 4.13
C VAL A 350 0.32 26.38 3.09
N ILE A 351 1.60 26.14 3.03
CA ILE A 351 2.46 26.47 1.89
C ILE A 351 2.69 25.18 1.12
N LEU A 352 2.12 25.09 -0.07
CA LEU A 352 2.19 23.91 -0.92
C LEU A 352 3.40 23.97 -1.84
N LEU A 353 4.22 22.94 -1.84
CA LEU A 353 5.30 22.69 -2.80
C LEU A 353 4.80 21.61 -3.78
N ALA A 354 4.58 22.01 -5.06
CA ALA A 354 3.97 21.13 -6.05
C ALA A 354 4.64 21.25 -7.42
N GLY A 355 4.64 20.12 -8.15
CA GLY A 355 5.18 20.05 -9.50
C GLY A 355 5.92 18.77 -9.81
N GLY A 356 6.28 18.62 -11.08
CA GLY A 356 6.95 17.45 -11.62
C GLY A 356 6.61 17.22 -13.09
N LEU A 357 6.63 15.95 -13.53
CA LEU A 357 6.41 15.51 -14.90
C LEU A 357 5.00 15.88 -15.39
N ASP A 358 4.92 16.49 -16.58
CA ASP A 358 3.65 16.80 -17.23
C ASP A 358 3.12 15.58 -18.02
N ARG A 359 1.98 15.05 -17.57
CA ARG A 359 1.25 13.97 -18.25
C ARG A 359 0.07 14.46 -19.08
N GLY A 360 -0.02 15.77 -19.32
CA GLY A 360 -1.06 16.38 -20.14
C GLY A 360 -2.36 16.73 -19.39
N ASN A 361 -2.54 16.32 -18.13
CA ASN A 361 -3.72 16.63 -17.34
C ASN A 361 -3.71 18.08 -16.80
N GLY A 362 -4.92 18.60 -16.52
CA GLY A 362 -5.12 19.85 -15.76
C GLY A 362 -5.09 19.60 -14.25
N PHE A 363 -5.23 20.66 -13.44
CA PHE A 363 -5.21 20.60 -11.98
C PHE A 363 -6.47 21.20 -11.34
N ASP A 364 -7.54 21.40 -12.11
CA ASP A 364 -8.79 22.02 -11.63
C ASP A 364 -9.42 21.25 -10.47
N ASP A 365 -9.25 19.93 -10.43
CA ASP A 365 -9.74 19.05 -9.36
C ASP A 365 -9.09 19.31 -7.99
N LEU A 366 -7.98 20.05 -7.93
CA LEU A 366 -7.39 20.51 -6.67
C LEU A 366 -8.13 21.69 -6.04
N LYS A 367 -8.82 22.51 -6.84
CA LYS A 367 -9.46 23.76 -6.38
C LYS A 367 -10.28 23.62 -5.10
N PRO A 368 -11.16 22.61 -4.94
CA PRO A 368 -11.98 22.45 -3.74
C PRO A 368 -11.16 22.24 -2.45
N TYR A 369 -9.93 21.76 -2.56
CA TYR A 369 -9.05 21.39 -1.43
C TYR A 369 -8.04 22.47 -1.07
N MET A 370 -7.96 23.55 -1.84
CA MET A 370 -6.96 24.61 -1.66
C MET A 370 -7.37 25.70 -0.67
N LYS A 371 -8.46 25.53 0.07
CA LYS A 371 -9.03 26.54 0.99
C LYS A 371 -8.01 27.12 1.98
N HIS A 372 -7.12 26.29 2.50
CA HIS A 372 -6.11 26.69 3.48
C HIS A 372 -4.71 26.96 2.86
N VAL A 373 -4.59 26.87 1.54
CA VAL A 373 -3.34 27.15 0.84
C VAL A 373 -3.14 28.66 0.71
N LYS A 374 -2.12 29.19 1.37
CA LYS A 374 -1.77 30.62 1.30
C LYS A 374 -0.64 30.93 0.34
N ALA A 375 0.17 29.93 0.00
CA ALA A 375 1.25 30.06 -0.98
C ALA A 375 1.45 28.75 -1.76
N VAL A 376 1.84 28.88 -3.02
CA VAL A 376 2.22 27.74 -3.88
C VAL A 376 3.61 27.96 -4.46
N LEU A 377 4.54 27.06 -4.16
CA LEU A 377 5.86 27.00 -4.77
C LEU A 377 5.82 25.93 -5.86
N THR A 378 6.07 26.32 -7.11
CA THR A 378 5.95 25.41 -8.25
C THR A 378 7.31 25.08 -8.84
N PHE A 379 7.52 23.84 -9.28
CA PHE A 379 8.75 23.37 -9.91
C PHE A 379 8.47 22.32 -11.00
N GLY A 380 9.48 22.01 -11.81
CA GLY A 380 9.38 21.00 -12.86
C GLY A 380 8.49 21.41 -14.03
N GLN A 381 8.15 20.43 -14.88
CA GLN A 381 7.43 20.67 -16.15
C GLN A 381 6.02 21.23 -15.96
N THR A 382 5.34 20.86 -14.88
CA THR A 382 3.97 21.31 -14.59
C THR A 382 3.88 22.66 -13.90
N ALA A 383 5.02 23.31 -13.59
CA ALA A 383 5.04 24.60 -12.90
C ALA A 383 4.12 25.66 -13.55
N PRO A 384 4.09 25.87 -14.88
CA PRO A 384 3.21 26.85 -15.50
C PRO A 384 1.72 26.61 -15.26
N LYS A 385 1.30 25.32 -15.25
CA LYS A 385 -0.10 24.93 -15.02
C LYS A 385 -0.52 25.17 -13.56
N LEU A 386 0.36 24.85 -12.62
CA LEU A 386 0.13 25.06 -11.18
C LEU A 386 0.19 26.54 -10.81
N GLU A 387 1.03 27.36 -11.46
CA GLU A 387 1.01 28.81 -11.31
C GLU A 387 -0.32 29.40 -11.78
N LYS A 388 -0.82 28.96 -12.93
CA LYS A 388 -2.13 29.36 -13.43
C LYS A 388 -3.22 29.04 -12.42
N LEU A 389 -3.24 27.82 -11.91
CA LEU A 389 -4.20 27.40 -10.87
C LEU A 389 -4.14 28.30 -9.62
N GLY A 390 -2.94 28.53 -9.08
CA GLY A 390 -2.73 29.36 -7.90
C GLY A 390 -3.24 30.80 -8.11
N ASN A 391 -2.97 31.38 -9.27
CA ASN A 391 -3.43 32.72 -9.64
C ASN A 391 -4.97 32.76 -9.80
N GLU A 392 -5.58 31.77 -10.44
CA GLU A 392 -7.05 31.66 -10.58
C GLU A 392 -7.73 31.51 -9.22
N MET A 393 -7.10 30.87 -8.25
CA MET A 393 -7.59 30.74 -6.87
C MET A 393 -7.34 31.99 -6.01
N GLY A 394 -6.68 33.02 -6.54
CA GLY A 394 -6.35 34.24 -5.81
C GLY A 394 -5.32 34.03 -4.69
N ILE A 395 -4.48 33.02 -4.79
CA ILE A 395 -3.45 32.74 -3.78
C ILE A 395 -2.42 33.86 -3.79
N GLN A 396 -2.14 34.42 -2.60
CA GLN A 396 -1.34 35.61 -2.44
C GLN A 396 0.10 35.48 -2.96
N HIS A 397 0.68 34.28 -2.77
CA HIS A 397 2.06 34.00 -3.16
C HIS A 397 2.12 32.77 -4.06
N VAL A 398 2.32 32.99 -5.35
CA VAL A 398 2.56 31.94 -6.35
C VAL A 398 3.92 32.19 -6.94
N LYS A 399 4.86 31.25 -6.74
CA LYS A 399 6.25 31.45 -7.16
C LYS A 399 6.83 30.17 -7.78
N ARG A 400 7.43 30.31 -8.96
CA ARG A 400 8.24 29.26 -9.58
C ARG A 400 9.64 29.24 -9.00
N VAL A 401 10.16 28.05 -8.81
CA VAL A 401 11.55 27.77 -8.38
C VAL A 401 12.13 26.65 -9.25
N ASP A 402 13.45 26.48 -9.24
CA ASP A 402 14.09 25.51 -10.12
C ASP A 402 13.97 24.06 -9.61
N ASN A 403 13.99 23.88 -8.29
CA ASN A 403 14.02 22.56 -7.65
C ASN A 403 13.40 22.58 -6.24
N VAL A 404 13.35 21.40 -5.63
CA VAL A 404 12.77 21.19 -4.29
C VAL A 404 13.55 21.94 -3.19
N GLU A 405 14.88 22.05 -3.28
CA GLU A 405 15.71 22.74 -2.28
C GLU A 405 15.39 24.24 -2.25
N GLN A 406 15.28 24.86 -3.43
CA GLN A 406 14.86 26.25 -3.54
C GLN A 406 13.41 26.43 -3.07
N ALA A 407 12.53 25.45 -3.32
CA ALA A 407 11.15 25.48 -2.84
C ALA A 407 11.10 25.51 -1.31
N VAL A 408 11.89 24.68 -0.64
CA VAL A 408 11.97 24.65 0.83
C VAL A 408 12.42 26.00 1.39
N SER A 409 13.51 26.56 0.86
CA SER A 409 14.05 27.85 1.31
C SER A 409 13.06 29.00 1.09
N ALA A 410 12.40 29.05 -0.08
CA ALA A 410 11.41 30.05 -0.41
C ALA A 410 10.14 29.90 0.43
N ALA A 411 9.68 28.67 0.69
CA ALA A 411 8.54 28.38 1.54
C ALA A 411 8.79 28.82 2.99
N PHE A 412 9.96 28.54 3.52
CA PHE A 412 10.33 28.98 4.86
C PHE A 412 10.32 30.50 4.99
N ALA A 413 10.86 31.21 3.99
CA ALA A 413 10.88 32.68 3.96
C ALA A 413 9.47 33.31 3.89
N LEU A 414 8.51 32.64 3.25
CA LEU A 414 7.10 33.08 3.12
C LEU A 414 6.22 32.65 4.30
N SER A 415 6.72 31.75 5.16
CA SER A 415 5.93 31.16 6.25
C SER A 415 5.93 32.04 7.50
N ASN A 416 4.84 31.93 8.26
CA ASN A 416 4.72 32.45 9.61
C ASN A 416 4.73 31.30 10.64
N GLU A 417 4.92 31.62 11.91
CA GLU A 417 4.75 30.66 13.02
C GLU A 417 3.39 30.00 13.00
N GLY A 418 3.33 28.68 13.19
CA GLY A 418 2.11 27.88 13.13
C GLY A 418 1.74 27.38 11.73
N ASP A 419 2.41 27.82 10.66
CA ASP A 419 2.14 27.35 9.30
C ASP A 419 2.64 25.90 9.06
N VAL A 420 2.01 25.28 8.07
CA VAL A 420 2.42 23.99 7.52
C VAL A 420 3.13 24.18 6.18
N ILE A 421 4.31 23.61 6.03
CA ILE A 421 5.05 23.53 4.75
C ILE A 421 4.94 22.10 4.25
N LEU A 422 4.24 21.91 3.14
CA LEU A 422 3.85 20.60 2.62
C LEU A 422 4.45 20.37 1.23
N LEU A 423 5.33 19.36 1.10
CA LEU A 423 5.68 18.78 -0.19
C LEU A 423 4.59 17.77 -0.57
N SER A 424 3.69 18.10 -1.48
CA SER A 424 2.68 17.20 -2.06
C SER A 424 2.53 17.51 -3.55
N PRO A 425 3.36 16.87 -4.39
CA PRO A 425 3.66 17.36 -5.73
C PRO A 425 2.54 17.28 -6.75
N ALA A 426 1.52 16.44 -6.55
CA ALA A 426 0.46 16.08 -7.50
C ALA A 426 0.96 15.48 -8.84
N CYS A 427 2.28 15.27 -8.99
CA CYS A 427 2.96 14.86 -10.20
C CYS A 427 4.02 13.80 -9.93
N ALA A 428 4.28 12.94 -10.92
CA ALA A 428 5.45 12.07 -10.90
C ALA A 428 6.74 12.90 -10.87
N SER A 429 7.83 12.30 -10.40
CA SER A 429 9.12 13.00 -10.18
C SER A 429 10.09 12.93 -11.37
N TRP A 430 9.76 12.17 -12.40
CA TRP A 430 10.68 11.71 -13.46
C TRP A 430 11.21 12.77 -14.41
N ASP A 431 10.78 14.01 -14.26
CA ASP A 431 11.36 15.17 -14.97
C ASP A 431 12.64 15.70 -14.31
N GLN A 432 12.79 15.57 -13.00
CA GLN A 432 13.94 16.05 -12.23
C GLN A 432 14.61 14.96 -11.37
N PHE A 433 13.93 13.86 -11.07
CA PHE A 433 14.41 12.78 -10.20
C PHE A 433 14.08 11.41 -10.81
N LYS A 434 14.89 10.39 -10.53
CA LYS A 434 14.61 9.02 -10.97
C LYS A 434 13.40 8.43 -10.25
N THR A 435 13.23 8.75 -8.97
CA THR A 435 12.15 8.24 -8.14
C THR A 435 11.52 9.33 -7.25
N PHE A 436 10.33 9.08 -6.73
CA PHE A 436 9.72 10.00 -5.77
C PHE A 436 10.44 9.97 -4.41
N GLU A 437 11.12 8.87 -4.09
CA GLU A 437 11.95 8.74 -2.91
C GLU A 437 13.10 9.72 -2.94
N GLU A 438 13.85 9.81 -4.05
CA GLU A 438 14.93 10.79 -4.22
C GLU A 438 14.42 12.23 -4.03
N ARG A 439 13.27 12.57 -4.62
CA ARG A 439 12.63 13.87 -4.42
C ARG A 439 12.27 14.13 -2.96
N GLY A 440 11.73 13.11 -2.29
CA GLY A 440 11.35 13.20 -0.88
C GLY A 440 12.56 13.28 0.07
N ASP A 441 13.64 12.58 -0.22
CA ASP A 441 14.89 12.64 0.53
C ASP A 441 15.54 14.01 0.38
N MET A 442 15.59 14.58 -0.83
CA MET A 442 16.06 15.93 -1.10
C MET A 442 15.28 16.99 -0.28
N PHE A 443 13.95 16.82 -0.17
CA PHE A 443 13.13 17.69 0.68
C PHE A 443 13.53 17.60 2.16
N ILE A 444 13.71 16.38 2.69
CA ILE A 444 14.11 16.16 4.08
C ILE A 444 15.46 16.81 4.36
N ASP A 445 16.44 16.59 3.47
CA ASP A 445 17.78 17.16 3.60
C ASP A 445 17.75 18.69 3.58
N ALA A 446 17.02 19.28 2.64
CA ALA A 446 16.84 20.73 2.55
C ALA A 446 16.18 21.32 3.81
N VAL A 447 15.19 20.62 4.40
CA VAL A 447 14.55 21.05 5.66
C VAL A 447 15.53 21.00 6.82
N HIS A 448 16.38 19.98 6.91
CA HIS A 448 17.40 19.87 7.96
C HIS A 448 18.49 20.95 7.86
N MET A 449 18.71 21.49 6.67
CA MET A 449 19.64 22.61 6.46
C MET A 449 19.11 23.97 6.96
N LEU A 450 17.81 24.08 7.27
CA LEU A 450 17.19 25.30 7.84
C LEU A 450 17.42 25.50 9.36
N LYS A 451 18.02 24.53 10.00
CA LYS A 451 18.27 24.56 11.47
C LYS A 451 19.42 25.46 11.86
#